data_b6b23b0bdaaf26d9f09cbe8e695fef03
#
_entry.id   b6b23b0bdaaf26d9f09cbe8e695fef03
#
_cell.length_a   1.000
_cell.length_b   1.000
_cell.length_c   1.000
_cell.angle_alpha   90.00
_cell.angle_beta   90.00
_cell.angle_gamma   90.00
#
_symmetry.space_group_name_H-M   'P 1'
#
loop_
_entity.id
_entity.type
_entity.pdbx_description
1 polymer ?
#
loop_
_entity_poly.entity_id
_entity_poly.type
_entity_poly.pdbx_seq_one_letter_code
_entity_poly.pdbx_strand_id
1 'polypeptide(L)'
;MTTSTLQHNDNKSVEVENRVIKKLFRRLITFLFVLFVFSFLDRINIGFAGLTMGKDLGLTSTMFGLAATLFYVTYVLCGIPSNIMLAKVGARRWIAGIMVVWGIASTCTMFATSPHTLYILRMLVGIAEAGFLPGILVYLTWWFPAYHRARANALFMIAMPVTMMLGSILSGYILALDGLWNLKGWQWLFLLEGLPSVVLGVVTWFFLNDTPDKANWLDNEEKQALKAMIDREREHAAIVPASPRSTLREVLTPAVLMYTLAYF
;
A
#
# COMPACT_ATOMS: atom_id res chain seq x y z
N MET A 1 47.80 21.13 -4.85
CA MET A 1 46.52 21.53 -5.44
C MET A 1 45.45 20.43 -5.49
N THR A 2 45.76 19.17 -5.11
CA THR A 2 44.90 17.98 -5.34
C THR A 2 43.95 17.60 -4.17
N THR A 3 44.27 17.90 -2.93
CA THR A 3 43.47 17.53 -1.75
C THR A 3 42.23 18.41 -1.55
N SER A 4 42.31 19.71 -1.82
CA SER A 4 41.22 20.66 -1.66
C SER A 4 40.11 20.45 -2.71
N THR A 5 40.46 20.08 -3.93
CA THR A 5 39.47 19.78 -5.01
C THR A 5 38.76 18.46 -4.78
N LEU A 6 39.42 17.47 -4.22
CA LEU A 6 38.77 16.18 -3.86
C LEU A 6 37.76 16.37 -2.72
N GLN A 7 38.14 17.07 -1.66
CA GLN A 7 37.23 17.38 -0.54
C GLN A 7 36.03 18.25 -0.98
N HIS A 8 36.21 19.18 -1.92
CA HIS A 8 35.10 19.99 -2.42
C HIS A 8 34.12 19.17 -3.26
N ASN A 9 34.59 18.23 -4.08
CA ASN A 9 33.77 17.33 -4.86
C ASN A 9 33.03 16.33 -3.97
N ASP A 10 33.66 15.79 -2.94
CA ASP A 10 33.03 14.86 -1.98
C ASP A 10 31.91 15.57 -1.20
N ASN A 11 32.13 16.78 -0.74
CA ASN A 11 31.11 17.56 -0.03
C ASN A 11 29.89 17.87 -0.94
N LYS A 12 30.15 18.19 -2.22
CA LYS A 12 29.06 18.45 -3.18
C LYS A 12 28.24 17.18 -3.46
N SER A 13 28.89 16.04 -3.60
CA SER A 13 28.19 14.76 -3.83
C SER A 13 27.28 14.39 -2.66
N VAL A 14 27.76 14.54 -1.41
CA VAL A 14 26.98 14.29 -0.20
C VAL A 14 25.79 15.24 -0.08
N GLU A 15 25.97 16.51 -0.47
CA GLU A 15 24.86 17.48 -0.46
C GLU A 15 23.76 17.10 -1.46
N VAL A 16 24.13 16.66 -2.67
CA VAL A 16 23.16 16.19 -3.69
C VAL A 16 22.47 14.93 -3.21
N GLU A 17 23.18 13.95 -2.67
CA GLU A 17 22.58 12.73 -2.11
C GLU A 17 21.53 13.05 -1.03
N ASN A 18 21.86 13.92 -0.08
CA ASN A 18 20.94 14.35 0.98
C ASN A 18 19.71 15.09 0.42
N ARG A 19 19.90 15.92 -0.60
CA ARG A 19 18.81 16.65 -1.27
C ARG A 19 17.85 15.68 -1.95
N VAL A 20 18.36 14.68 -2.66
CA VAL A 20 17.56 13.63 -3.31
C VAL A 20 16.76 12.85 -2.29
N ILE A 21 17.40 12.35 -1.24
CA ILE A 21 16.73 11.61 -0.17
C ILE A 21 15.61 12.44 0.45
N LYS A 22 15.84 13.72 0.74
CA LYS A 22 14.80 14.61 1.28
C LYS A 22 13.63 14.80 0.31
N LYS A 23 13.90 14.91 -1.01
CA LYS A 23 12.83 14.96 -2.04
C LYS A 23 12.04 13.66 -2.09
N LEU A 24 12.70 12.49 -2.04
CA LEU A 24 12.05 11.18 -2.00
C LEU A 24 11.09 11.05 -0.80
N PHE A 25 11.58 11.39 0.40
CA PHE A 25 10.74 11.35 1.60
C PHE A 25 9.52 12.26 1.47
N ARG A 26 9.75 13.52 1.08
CA ARG A 26 8.67 14.50 0.99
C ARG A 26 7.65 14.17 -0.11
N ARG A 27 8.07 13.61 -1.23
CA ARG A 27 7.17 13.34 -2.37
C ARG A 27 6.59 11.94 -2.34
N LEU A 28 7.44 10.91 -2.28
CA LEU A 28 6.97 9.52 -2.36
C LEU A 28 6.35 9.06 -1.04
N ILE A 29 7.05 9.22 0.09
CA ILE A 29 6.53 8.70 1.36
C ILE A 29 5.25 9.41 1.76
N THR A 30 5.16 10.74 1.61
CA THR A 30 3.91 11.46 1.92
C THR A 30 2.75 10.98 1.06
N PHE A 31 2.98 10.78 -0.24
CA PHE A 31 1.94 10.30 -1.13
C PHE A 31 1.52 8.86 -0.80
N LEU A 32 2.48 7.96 -0.65
CA LEU A 32 2.23 6.56 -0.28
C LEU A 32 1.55 6.43 1.08
N PHE A 33 1.90 7.30 2.03
CA PHE A 33 1.23 7.40 3.33
C PHE A 33 -0.26 7.70 3.16
N VAL A 34 -0.61 8.70 2.34
CA VAL A 34 -2.01 9.02 2.04
C VAL A 34 -2.72 7.84 1.39
N LEU A 35 -2.11 7.18 0.41
CA LEU A 35 -2.69 5.99 -0.21
C LEU A 35 -2.97 4.90 0.82
N PHE A 36 -2.04 4.67 1.74
CA PHE A 36 -2.19 3.63 2.76
C PHE A 36 -3.26 3.98 3.79
N VAL A 37 -3.41 5.26 4.16
CA VAL A 37 -4.50 5.72 5.03
C VAL A 37 -5.84 5.31 4.44
N PHE A 38 -6.09 5.59 3.16
CA PHE A 38 -7.37 5.23 2.52
C PHE A 38 -7.53 3.73 2.32
N SER A 39 -6.46 3.00 1.96
CA SER A 39 -6.50 1.54 1.90
C SER A 39 -6.87 0.92 3.26
N PHE A 40 -6.29 1.44 4.34
CA PHE A 40 -6.55 0.91 5.67
C PHE A 40 -7.92 1.33 6.21
N LEU A 41 -8.45 2.51 5.83
CA LEU A 41 -9.83 2.91 6.08
C LEU A 41 -10.82 1.94 5.45
N ASP A 42 -10.65 1.63 4.17
CA ASP A 42 -11.50 0.67 3.44
C ASP A 42 -11.49 -0.73 4.08
N ARG A 43 -10.38 -1.10 4.73
CA ARG A 43 -10.26 -2.38 5.43
C ARG A 43 -11.03 -2.43 6.74
N ILE A 44 -11.03 -1.34 7.50
CA ILE A 44 -11.65 -1.29 8.84
C ILE A 44 -13.11 -0.82 8.81
N ASN A 45 -13.56 -0.18 7.72
CA ASN A 45 -14.90 0.41 7.61
C ASN A 45 -16.04 -0.61 7.83
N ILE A 46 -15.84 -1.87 7.41
CA ILE A 46 -16.83 -2.92 7.62
C ILE A 46 -17.09 -3.17 9.12
N GLY A 47 -16.08 -3.01 9.97
CA GLY A 47 -16.22 -3.12 11.42
C GLY A 47 -17.16 -2.06 12.00
N PHE A 48 -17.04 -0.82 11.52
CA PHE A 48 -17.92 0.28 11.93
C PHE A 48 -19.33 0.15 11.34
N ALA A 49 -19.45 -0.26 10.06
CA ALA A 49 -20.72 -0.49 9.39
C ALA A 49 -21.52 -1.64 10.00
N GLY A 50 -20.86 -2.64 10.56
CA GLY A 50 -21.45 -3.91 10.96
C GLY A 50 -22.62 -3.80 11.94
N LEU A 51 -22.60 -2.84 12.84
CA LEU A 51 -23.64 -2.64 13.83
C LEU A 51 -24.99 -2.20 13.21
N THR A 52 -24.96 -1.37 12.18
CA THR A 52 -26.15 -0.84 11.49
C THR A 52 -26.49 -1.69 10.27
N MET A 53 -25.53 -2.00 9.43
CA MET A 53 -25.67 -2.84 8.25
C MET A 53 -26.15 -4.24 8.58
N GLY A 54 -25.71 -4.81 9.73
CA GLY A 54 -26.13 -6.13 10.19
C GLY A 54 -27.65 -6.22 10.40
N LYS A 55 -28.24 -5.18 10.97
CA LYS A 55 -29.70 -5.10 11.17
C LYS A 55 -30.47 -4.92 9.86
N ASP A 56 -29.95 -4.04 8.99
CA ASP A 56 -30.63 -3.73 7.72
C ASP A 56 -30.61 -4.89 6.72
N LEU A 57 -29.54 -5.67 6.68
CA LEU A 57 -29.36 -6.82 5.78
C LEU A 57 -29.72 -8.16 6.44
N GLY A 58 -30.18 -8.17 7.69
CA GLY A 58 -30.50 -9.38 8.43
C GLY A 58 -29.29 -10.30 8.66
N LEU A 59 -28.08 -9.72 8.84
CA LEU A 59 -26.86 -10.49 9.03
C LEU A 59 -26.76 -10.99 10.47
N THR A 60 -26.54 -12.29 10.61
CA THR A 60 -26.08 -12.86 11.89
C THR A 60 -24.60 -12.56 12.11
N SER A 61 -24.14 -12.65 13.36
CA SER A 61 -22.71 -12.49 13.68
C SER A 61 -21.81 -13.45 12.89
N THR A 62 -22.31 -14.68 12.64
CA THR A 62 -21.59 -15.67 11.81
C THR A 62 -21.48 -15.23 10.35
N MET A 63 -22.55 -14.69 9.75
CA MET A 63 -22.54 -14.18 8.38
C MET A 63 -21.60 -12.99 8.23
N PHE A 64 -21.58 -12.10 9.22
CA PHE A 64 -20.67 -10.98 9.25
C PHE A 64 -19.21 -11.43 9.37
N GLY A 65 -18.93 -12.37 10.27
CA GLY A 65 -17.62 -13.00 10.42
C GLY A 65 -17.16 -13.71 9.13
N LEU A 66 -18.09 -14.37 8.41
CA LEU A 66 -17.79 -14.98 7.13
C LEU A 66 -17.40 -13.95 6.06
N ALA A 67 -18.09 -12.80 6.01
CA ALA A 67 -17.73 -11.71 5.10
C ALA A 67 -16.30 -11.18 5.33
N ALA A 68 -15.90 -11.03 6.60
CA ALA A 68 -14.54 -10.67 6.96
C ALA A 68 -13.53 -11.77 6.60
N THR A 69 -13.86 -13.03 6.87
CA THR A 69 -13.00 -14.19 6.55
C THR A 69 -12.76 -14.30 5.05
N LEU A 70 -13.80 -14.16 4.21
CA LEU A 70 -13.69 -14.22 2.76
C LEU A 70 -12.75 -13.14 2.20
N PHE A 71 -12.78 -11.94 2.76
CA PHE A 71 -11.81 -10.90 2.43
C PHE A 71 -10.37 -11.37 2.70
N TYR A 72 -10.07 -11.85 3.92
CA TYR A 72 -8.71 -12.26 4.28
C TYR A 72 -8.22 -13.48 3.50
N VAL A 73 -9.09 -14.45 3.23
CA VAL A 73 -8.74 -15.62 2.42
C VAL A 73 -8.33 -15.21 1.01
N THR A 74 -9.11 -14.37 0.34
CA THR A 74 -8.78 -13.88 -1.00
C THR A 74 -7.56 -12.98 -1.00
N TYR A 75 -7.40 -12.14 0.03
CA TYR A 75 -6.24 -11.29 0.23
C TYR A 75 -4.94 -12.10 0.30
N VAL A 76 -4.91 -13.15 1.12
CA VAL A 76 -3.72 -14.02 1.27
C VAL A 76 -3.43 -14.79 -0.01
N LEU A 77 -4.44 -15.40 -0.63
CA LEU A 77 -4.26 -16.19 -1.86
C LEU A 77 -3.79 -15.34 -3.05
N CYS A 78 -4.26 -14.11 -3.16
CA CYS A 78 -3.93 -13.23 -4.29
C CYS A 78 -2.69 -12.37 -4.06
N GLY A 79 -2.10 -12.35 -2.86
CA GLY A 79 -0.94 -11.53 -2.53
C GLY A 79 0.29 -11.84 -3.40
N ILE A 80 0.66 -13.11 -3.53
CA ILE A 80 1.81 -13.54 -4.36
C ILE A 80 1.54 -13.29 -5.86
N PRO A 81 0.41 -13.73 -6.45
CA PRO A 81 0.09 -13.43 -7.84
C PRO A 81 0.10 -11.93 -8.16
N SER A 82 -0.44 -11.11 -7.27
CA SER A 82 -0.49 -9.66 -7.44
C SER A 82 0.92 -9.04 -7.50
N ASN A 83 1.86 -9.50 -6.66
CA ASN A 83 3.25 -9.02 -6.70
C ASN A 83 4.00 -9.46 -7.97
N ILE A 84 3.72 -10.65 -8.48
CA ILE A 84 4.27 -11.09 -9.77
C ILE A 84 3.76 -10.18 -10.89
N MET A 85 2.48 -9.81 -10.86
CA MET A 85 1.91 -8.88 -11.84
C MET A 85 2.50 -7.47 -11.72
N LEU A 86 2.73 -6.97 -10.49
CA LEU A 86 3.42 -5.70 -10.25
C LEU A 86 4.81 -5.68 -10.91
N ALA A 87 5.58 -6.74 -10.76
CA ALA A 87 6.91 -6.85 -11.37
C ALA A 87 6.86 -6.85 -12.91
N LYS A 88 5.81 -7.43 -13.52
CA LYS A 88 5.63 -7.49 -14.99
C LYS A 88 5.06 -6.22 -15.59
N VAL A 89 4.05 -5.63 -14.96
CA VAL A 89 3.27 -4.49 -15.48
C VAL A 89 3.91 -3.15 -15.13
N GLY A 90 4.69 -3.11 -14.04
CA GLY A 90 5.23 -1.90 -13.43
C GLY A 90 4.37 -1.40 -12.27
N ALA A 91 5.03 -0.78 -11.28
CA ALA A 91 4.38 -0.37 -10.03
C ALA A 91 3.29 0.69 -10.26
N ARG A 92 3.58 1.70 -11.09
CA ARG A 92 2.64 2.79 -11.39
C ARG A 92 1.29 2.27 -11.89
N ARG A 93 1.33 1.42 -12.91
CA ARG A 93 0.11 0.90 -13.56
C ARG A 93 -0.62 -0.08 -12.64
N TRP A 94 0.13 -0.95 -11.98
CA TRP A 94 -0.44 -1.98 -11.13
C TRP A 94 -1.08 -1.41 -9.88
N ILE A 95 -0.37 -0.56 -9.12
CA ILE A 95 -0.90 0.08 -7.91
C ILE A 95 -2.12 0.94 -8.24
N ALA A 96 -2.06 1.76 -9.30
CA ALA A 96 -3.19 2.56 -9.75
C ALA A 96 -4.41 1.68 -10.11
N GLY A 97 -4.20 0.62 -10.87
CA GLY A 97 -5.26 -0.30 -11.30
C GLY A 97 -5.94 -1.01 -10.14
N ILE A 98 -5.15 -1.60 -9.22
CA ILE A 98 -5.73 -2.28 -8.06
C ILE A 98 -6.48 -1.31 -7.14
N MET A 99 -5.98 -0.07 -6.97
CA MET A 99 -6.67 0.97 -6.20
C MET A 99 -8.03 1.33 -6.78
N VAL A 100 -8.12 1.50 -8.08
CA VAL A 100 -9.40 1.78 -8.75
C VAL A 100 -10.36 0.60 -8.59
N VAL A 101 -9.88 -0.64 -8.78
CA VAL A 101 -10.73 -1.84 -8.69
C VAL A 101 -11.27 -2.04 -7.28
N TRP A 102 -10.40 -1.97 -6.23
CA TRP A 102 -10.92 -2.14 -4.87
C TRP A 102 -11.79 -0.96 -4.43
N GLY A 103 -11.44 0.27 -4.82
CA GLY A 103 -12.22 1.45 -4.48
C GLY A 103 -13.63 1.38 -5.08
N ILE A 104 -13.77 0.90 -6.32
CA ILE A 104 -15.09 0.63 -6.93
C ILE A 104 -15.81 -0.48 -6.17
N ALA A 105 -15.15 -1.60 -5.88
CA ALA A 105 -15.77 -2.72 -5.17
C ALA A 105 -16.20 -2.33 -3.74
N SER A 106 -15.38 -1.53 -3.03
CA SER A 106 -15.70 -0.97 -1.73
C SER A 106 -16.91 -0.03 -1.81
N THR A 107 -16.88 0.93 -2.73
CA THR A 107 -18.01 1.85 -2.97
C THR A 107 -19.29 1.10 -3.34
N CYS A 108 -19.21 0.09 -4.20
CA CYS A 108 -20.36 -0.73 -4.58
C CYS A 108 -20.97 -1.51 -3.40
N THR A 109 -20.26 -1.63 -2.28
CA THR A 109 -20.81 -2.24 -1.07
C THR A 109 -22.02 -1.47 -0.54
N MET A 110 -22.14 -0.15 -0.85
CA MET A 110 -23.34 0.64 -0.52
C MET A 110 -24.63 0.09 -1.15
N PHE A 111 -24.52 -0.67 -2.23
CA PHE A 111 -25.66 -1.29 -2.92
C PHE A 111 -25.94 -2.74 -2.49
N ALA A 112 -25.25 -3.24 -1.46
CA ALA A 112 -25.48 -4.57 -0.96
C ALA A 112 -26.91 -4.69 -0.40
N THR A 113 -27.66 -5.67 -0.89
CA THR A 113 -29.05 -5.95 -0.48
C THR A 113 -29.20 -7.32 0.17
N SER A 114 -28.14 -8.12 0.16
CA SER A 114 -28.14 -9.46 0.70
C SER A 114 -26.77 -9.87 1.23
N PRO A 115 -26.69 -10.89 2.11
CA PRO A 115 -25.42 -11.44 2.56
C PRO A 115 -24.52 -11.91 1.40
N HIS A 116 -25.11 -12.53 0.36
CA HIS A 116 -24.36 -13.03 -0.79
C HIS A 116 -23.67 -11.90 -1.58
N THR A 117 -24.38 -10.80 -1.81
CA THR A 117 -23.81 -9.61 -2.47
C THR A 117 -22.63 -9.06 -1.66
N LEU A 118 -22.77 -9.00 -0.34
CA LEU A 118 -21.70 -8.57 0.55
C LEU A 118 -20.49 -9.49 0.45
N TYR A 119 -20.68 -10.82 0.41
CA TYR A 119 -19.58 -11.79 0.29
C TYR A 119 -18.80 -11.60 -1.01
N ILE A 120 -19.50 -11.47 -2.14
CA ILE A 120 -18.85 -11.25 -3.44
C ILE A 120 -18.03 -9.96 -3.43
N LEU A 121 -18.60 -8.87 -2.92
CA LEU A 121 -17.90 -7.59 -2.85
C LEU A 121 -16.69 -7.65 -1.92
N ARG A 122 -16.79 -8.33 -0.77
CA ARG A 122 -15.66 -8.55 0.13
C ARG A 122 -14.54 -9.37 -0.50
N MET A 123 -14.88 -10.41 -1.26
CA MET A 123 -13.89 -11.18 -2.03
C MET A 123 -13.20 -10.31 -3.10
N LEU A 124 -13.95 -9.51 -3.84
CA LEU A 124 -13.40 -8.61 -4.85
C LEU A 124 -12.44 -7.57 -4.24
N VAL A 125 -12.82 -6.95 -3.12
CA VAL A 125 -11.95 -6.03 -2.39
C VAL A 125 -10.68 -6.77 -1.94
N GLY A 126 -10.79 -7.95 -1.35
CA GLY A 126 -9.65 -8.75 -0.91
C GLY A 126 -8.70 -9.13 -2.04
N ILE A 127 -9.21 -9.56 -3.19
CA ILE A 127 -8.42 -9.86 -4.38
C ILE A 127 -7.66 -8.62 -4.87
N ALA A 128 -8.36 -7.49 -5.00
CA ALA A 128 -7.77 -6.27 -5.55
C ALA A 128 -6.75 -5.64 -4.59
N GLU A 129 -7.04 -5.61 -3.28
CA GLU A 129 -6.15 -5.00 -2.28
C GLU A 129 -4.91 -5.84 -1.95
N ALA A 130 -4.92 -7.15 -2.24
CA ALA A 130 -3.90 -8.12 -1.83
C ALA A 130 -2.45 -7.73 -2.18
N GLY A 131 -2.25 -7.05 -3.31
CA GLY A 131 -0.92 -6.64 -3.76
C GLY A 131 -0.48 -5.26 -3.33
N PHE A 132 -1.31 -4.51 -2.62
CA PHE A 132 -1.03 -3.10 -2.34
C PHE A 132 0.14 -2.94 -1.36
N LEU A 133 0.01 -3.45 -0.14
CA LEU A 133 1.05 -3.32 0.89
C LEU A 133 2.39 -3.95 0.44
N PRO A 134 2.44 -5.24 0.04
CA PRO A 134 3.69 -5.83 -0.40
C PRO A 134 4.24 -5.16 -1.67
N GLY A 135 3.36 -4.71 -2.56
CA GLY A 135 3.76 -3.97 -3.76
C GLY A 135 4.43 -2.64 -3.46
N ILE A 136 3.94 -1.88 -2.48
CA ILE A 136 4.60 -0.66 -2.03
C ILE A 136 5.94 -0.96 -1.39
N LEU A 137 6.06 -2.01 -0.57
CA LEU A 137 7.33 -2.38 0.02
C LEU A 137 8.37 -2.73 -1.04
N VAL A 138 7.99 -3.46 -2.10
CA VAL A 138 8.84 -3.72 -3.26
C VAL A 138 9.17 -2.43 -4.00
N TYR A 139 8.19 -1.56 -4.24
CA TYR A 139 8.41 -0.27 -4.90
C TYR A 139 9.42 0.59 -4.15
N LEU A 140 9.36 0.65 -2.82
CA LEU A 140 10.33 1.37 -2.00
C LEU A 140 11.77 0.83 -2.16
N THR A 141 11.96 -0.46 -2.47
CA THR A 141 13.30 -1.01 -2.74
C THR A 141 13.91 -0.49 -4.05
N TRP A 142 13.10 -0.03 -4.98
CA TRP A 142 13.57 0.54 -6.25
C TRP A 142 13.96 2.02 -6.13
N TRP A 143 13.47 2.70 -5.08
CA TRP A 143 13.62 4.13 -4.88
C TRP A 143 14.54 4.52 -3.72
N PHE A 144 14.67 3.65 -2.72
CA PHE A 144 15.45 3.96 -1.53
C PHE A 144 16.63 2.99 -1.36
N PRO A 145 17.85 3.53 -1.16
CA PRO A 145 18.98 2.74 -0.70
C PRO A 145 18.66 2.07 0.65
N ALA A 146 19.28 0.89 0.94
CA ALA A 146 18.97 0.08 2.12
C ALA A 146 19.04 0.86 3.44
N TYR A 147 20.03 1.74 3.56
CA TYR A 147 20.22 2.57 4.75
C TYR A 147 19.00 3.44 5.07
N HIS A 148 18.32 3.98 4.03
CA HIS A 148 17.15 4.84 4.19
C HIS A 148 15.82 4.07 4.16
N ARG A 149 15.83 2.83 3.67
CA ARG A 149 14.62 2.00 3.46
C ARG A 149 13.91 1.66 4.75
N ALA A 150 14.65 1.35 5.82
CA ALA A 150 14.06 1.07 7.13
C ALA A 150 13.25 2.26 7.64
N ARG A 151 13.78 3.48 7.52
CA ARG A 151 13.09 4.71 7.90
C ARG A 151 11.89 4.98 6.99
N ALA A 152 12.01 4.75 5.69
CA ALA A 152 10.91 4.92 4.73
C ALA A 152 9.75 3.97 5.05
N ASN A 153 10.06 2.68 5.31
CA ASN A 153 9.06 1.70 5.72
C ASN A 153 8.40 2.05 7.06
N ALA A 154 9.17 2.49 8.06
CA ALA A 154 8.63 2.88 9.36
C ALA A 154 7.65 4.05 9.23
N LEU A 155 8.01 5.11 8.49
CA LEU A 155 7.12 6.25 8.25
C LEU A 155 5.86 5.87 7.49
N PHE A 156 5.97 4.95 6.54
CA PHE A 156 4.83 4.42 5.81
C PHE A 156 3.90 3.63 6.75
N MET A 157 4.45 2.78 7.63
CA MET A 157 3.68 1.96 8.57
C MET A 157 2.98 2.77 9.67
N ILE A 158 3.44 3.97 10.00
CA ILE A 158 2.74 4.88 10.93
C ILE A 158 1.32 5.23 10.44
N ALA A 159 1.05 5.10 9.13
CA ALA A 159 -0.30 5.28 8.61
C ALA A 159 -1.34 4.36 9.28
N MET A 160 -0.98 3.13 9.71
CA MET A 160 -1.93 2.22 10.36
C MET A 160 -2.52 2.79 11.66
N PRO A 161 -1.74 3.14 12.69
CA PRO A 161 -2.31 3.70 13.92
C PRO A 161 -2.97 5.07 13.69
N VAL A 162 -2.43 5.89 12.77
CA VAL A 162 -3.06 7.16 12.39
C VAL A 162 -4.45 6.91 11.78
N THR A 163 -4.57 5.95 10.88
CA THR A 163 -5.86 5.59 10.27
C THR A 163 -6.84 5.01 11.27
N MET A 164 -6.40 4.17 12.22
CA MET A 164 -7.28 3.66 13.27
C MET A 164 -7.87 4.79 14.12
N MET A 165 -7.05 5.77 14.49
CA MET A 165 -7.48 6.92 15.28
C MET A 165 -8.43 7.83 14.47
N LEU A 166 -8.04 8.24 13.27
CA LEU A 166 -8.84 9.12 12.43
C LEU A 166 -10.09 8.42 11.89
N GLY A 167 -9.95 7.14 11.52
CA GLY A 167 -11.03 6.33 10.97
C GLY A 167 -12.18 6.16 11.93
N SER A 168 -11.91 5.89 13.23
CA SER A 168 -12.96 5.77 14.23
C SER A 168 -13.78 7.06 14.37
N ILE A 169 -13.10 8.22 14.34
CA ILE A 169 -13.75 9.52 14.42
C ILE A 169 -14.57 9.81 13.16
N LEU A 170 -13.96 9.64 11.98
CA LEU A 170 -14.60 9.88 10.68
C LEU A 170 -15.79 8.96 10.47
N SER A 171 -15.63 7.66 10.71
CA SER A 171 -16.71 6.68 10.55
C SER A 171 -17.87 6.99 11.50
N GLY A 172 -17.61 7.45 12.73
CA GLY A 172 -18.65 7.89 13.65
C GLY A 172 -19.47 9.07 13.12
N TYR A 173 -18.82 10.10 12.58
CA TYR A 173 -19.52 11.23 11.95
C TYR A 173 -20.26 10.83 10.68
N ILE A 174 -19.69 9.95 9.86
CA ILE A 174 -20.31 9.49 8.61
C ILE A 174 -21.56 8.66 8.93
N LEU A 175 -21.50 7.77 9.92
CA LEU A 175 -22.66 6.97 10.35
C LEU A 175 -23.81 7.83 10.89
N ALA A 176 -23.52 9.01 11.45
CA ALA A 176 -24.53 9.96 11.88
C ALA A 176 -25.32 10.62 10.71
N LEU A 177 -24.88 10.44 9.46
CA LEU A 177 -25.62 10.88 8.27
C LEU A 177 -26.78 9.94 7.91
N ASP A 178 -27.13 9.00 8.77
CA ASP A 178 -28.22 8.05 8.55
C ASP A 178 -29.53 8.77 8.21
N GLY A 179 -30.20 8.33 7.13
CA GLY A 179 -31.42 8.93 6.60
C GLY A 179 -31.21 10.12 5.66
N LEU A 180 -30.02 10.71 5.58
CA LEU A 180 -29.74 11.78 4.62
C LEU A 180 -29.79 11.24 3.18
N TRP A 181 -30.53 11.93 2.31
CA TRP A 181 -30.80 11.50 0.91
C TRP A 181 -31.36 10.07 0.80
N ASN A 182 -32.09 9.64 1.82
CA ASN A 182 -32.69 8.30 1.87
C ASN A 182 -31.64 7.16 1.88
N LEU A 183 -30.38 7.46 2.21
CA LEU A 183 -29.31 6.49 2.38
C LEU A 183 -29.10 6.19 3.86
N LYS A 184 -28.73 4.93 4.13
CA LYS A 184 -28.33 4.50 5.47
C LYS A 184 -26.91 4.97 5.80
N GLY A 185 -26.61 5.17 7.09
CA GLY A 185 -25.29 5.62 7.53
C GLY A 185 -24.16 4.72 7.05
N TRP A 186 -24.34 3.39 7.02
CA TRP A 186 -23.35 2.47 6.49
C TRP A 186 -23.15 2.59 4.96
N GLN A 187 -24.15 3.00 4.20
CA GLN A 187 -24.03 3.26 2.76
C GLN A 187 -23.17 4.50 2.52
N TRP A 188 -23.37 5.56 3.33
CA TRP A 188 -22.52 6.74 3.31
C TRP A 188 -21.07 6.38 3.63
N LEU A 189 -20.84 5.47 4.58
CA LEU A 189 -19.50 5.05 4.96
C LEU A 189 -18.75 4.44 3.76
N PHE A 190 -19.34 3.46 3.09
CA PHE A 190 -18.72 2.85 1.90
C PHE A 190 -18.58 3.81 0.73
N LEU A 191 -19.49 4.76 0.55
CA LEU A 191 -19.40 5.79 -0.47
C LEU A 191 -18.23 6.74 -0.21
N LEU A 192 -18.18 7.33 1.00
CA LEU A 192 -17.23 8.40 1.33
C LEU A 192 -15.82 7.88 1.62
N GLU A 193 -15.66 6.62 1.99
CA GLU A 193 -14.34 6.01 2.21
C GLU A 193 -13.83 5.27 0.95
N GLY A 194 -14.72 4.65 0.16
CA GLY A 194 -14.34 3.93 -1.05
C GLY A 194 -14.07 4.85 -2.25
N LEU A 195 -14.88 5.88 -2.45
CA LEU A 195 -14.73 6.79 -3.61
C LEU A 195 -13.36 7.50 -3.64
N PRO A 196 -12.81 8.01 -2.52
CA PRO A 196 -11.46 8.57 -2.51
C PRO A 196 -10.39 7.59 -2.96
N SER A 197 -10.53 6.29 -2.68
CA SER A 197 -9.59 5.26 -3.15
C SER A 197 -9.59 5.17 -4.68
N VAL A 198 -10.75 5.32 -5.35
CA VAL A 198 -10.84 5.40 -6.82
C VAL A 198 -10.12 6.64 -7.34
N VAL A 199 -10.40 7.80 -6.76
CA VAL A 199 -9.76 9.08 -7.15
C VAL A 199 -8.24 9.00 -6.97
N LEU A 200 -7.79 8.51 -5.82
CA LEU A 200 -6.37 8.32 -5.54
C LEU A 200 -5.71 7.30 -6.48
N GLY A 201 -6.43 6.26 -6.88
CA GLY A 201 -5.97 5.33 -7.91
C GLY A 201 -5.70 6.03 -9.25
N VAL A 202 -6.62 6.89 -9.69
CA VAL A 202 -6.42 7.72 -10.88
C VAL A 202 -5.26 8.69 -10.70
N VAL A 203 -5.15 9.36 -9.56
CA VAL A 203 -4.03 10.26 -9.25
C VAL A 203 -2.70 9.50 -9.25
N THR A 204 -2.67 8.29 -8.71
CA THR A 204 -1.49 7.41 -8.68
C THR A 204 -0.95 7.15 -10.08
N TRP A 205 -1.82 6.97 -11.07
CA TRP A 205 -1.43 6.77 -12.47
C TRP A 205 -0.60 7.93 -13.02
N PHE A 206 -0.87 9.16 -12.61
CA PHE A 206 -0.16 10.34 -13.07
C PHE A 206 1.01 10.74 -12.17
N PHE A 207 0.94 10.42 -10.88
CA PHE A 207 1.89 10.90 -9.88
C PHE A 207 3.10 9.98 -9.72
N LEU A 208 2.90 8.64 -9.73
CA LEU A 208 3.99 7.68 -9.57
C LEU A 208 4.78 7.50 -10.87
N ASN A 209 6.06 7.20 -10.70
CA ASN A 209 6.95 6.77 -11.78
C ASN A 209 7.45 5.36 -11.46
N ASP A 210 7.65 4.51 -12.46
CA ASP A 210 8.10 3.14 -12.24
C ASP A 210 9.54 3.08 -11.73
N THR A 211 10.42 3.93 -12.28
CA THR A 211 11.85 3.96 -11.96
C THR A 211 12.34 5.39 -11.79
N PRO A 212 13.44 5.61 -11.05
CA PRO A 212 14.05 6.93 -10.89
C PRO A 212 14.40 7.60 -12.22
N ASP A 213 14.84 6.84 -13.22
CA ASP A 213 15.24 7.38 -14.54
C ASP A 213 14.07 8.08 -15.26
N LYS A 214 12.83 7.57 -15.06
CA LYS A 214 11.61 8.13 -15.64
C LYS A 214 10.99 9.27 -14.84
N ALA A 215 11.61 9.67 -13.73
CA ALA A 215 11.10 10.73 -12.87
C ALA A 215 11.41 12.11 -13.43
N ASN A 216 10.38 12.84 -13.88
CA ASN A 216 10.53 14.18 -14.43
C ASN A 216 10.80 15.25 -13.35
N TRP A 217 10.62 14.92 -12.08
CA TRP A 217 10.82 15.80 -10.93
C TRP A 217 12.21 15.69 -10.28
N LEU A 218 13.06 14.79 -10.80
CA LEU A 218 14.48 14.69 -10.46
C LEU A 218 15.33 15.27 -11.58
N ASP A 219 16.31 16.10 -11.21
CA ASP A 219 17.32 16.60 -12.13
C ASP A 219 18.28 15.49 -12.53
N ASN A 220 19.04 15.68 -13.61
CA ASN A 220 19.99 14.68 -14.10
C ASN A 220 21.08 14.36 -13.07
N GLU A 221 21.57 15.36 -12.34
CA GLU A 221 22.54 15.19 -11.25
C GLU A 221 21.96 14.35 -10.11
N GLU A 222 20.71 14.60 -9.74
CA GLU A 222 19.96 13.87 -8.72
C GLU A 222 19.70 12.40 -9.12
N LYS A 223 19.36 12.17 -10.39
CA LYS A 223 19.18 10.80 -10.93
C LYS A 223 20.46 10.00 -10.88
N GLN A 224 21.58 10.61 -11.27
CA GLN A 224 22.89 9.97 -11.23
C GLN A 224 23.33 9.67 -9.80
N ALA A 225 23.15 10.60 -8.87
CA ALA A 225 23.47 10.40 -7.46
C ALA A 225 22.63 9.25 -6.86
N LEU A 226 21.31 9.21 -7.13
CA LEU A 226 20.45 8.15 -6.64
C LEU A 226 20.83 6.79 -7.22
N LYS A 227 21.11 6.74 -8.51
CA LYS A 227 21.57 5.52 -9.18
C LYS A 227 22.88 5.02 -8.57
N ALA A 228 23.86 5.91 -8.38
CA ALA A 228 25.15 5.59 -7.78
C ALA A 228 25.00 5.05 -6.34
N MET A 229 24.07 5.60 -5.54
CA MET A 229 23.76 5.08 -4.20
C MET A 229 23.19 3.65 -4.24
N ILE A 230 22.25 3.37 -5.16
CA ILE A 230 21.62 2.06 -5.31
C ILE A 230 22.62 1.04 -5.89
N ASP A 231 23.44 1.43 -6.85
CA ASP A 231 24.44 0.54 -7.47
C ASP A 231 25.55 0.17 -6.49
N ARG A 232 26.06 1.12 -5.68
CA ARG A 232 27.02 0.83 -4.58
C ARG A 232 26.45 -0.24 -3.61
N GLU A 233 25.16 -0.17 -3.29
CA GLU A 233 24.50 -1.17 -2.44
C GLU A 233 24.47 -2.55 -3.12
N ARG A 234 24.12 -2.59 -4.40
CA ARG A 234 24.06 -3.85 -5.17
C ARG A 234 25.42 -4.52 -5.28
N GLU A 235 26.47 -3.76 -5.48
CA GLU A 235 27.85 -4.26 -5.49
C GLU A 235 28.23 -4.88 -4.15
N HIS A 236 27.89 -4.21 -3.04
CA HIS A 236 28.13 -4.75 -1.70
C HIS A 236 27.30 -6.01 -1.40
N ALA A 237 26.07 -6.07 -1.86
CA ALA A 237 25.21 -7.24 -1.73
C ALA A 237 25.65 -8.42 -2.61
N ALA A 238 26.24 -8.17 -3.77
CA ALA A 238 26.74 -9.19 -4.67
C ALA A 238 28.02 -9.90 -4.12
N ILE A 239 28.73 -9.29 -3.19
CA ILE A 239 29.90 -9.88 -2.50
C ILE A 239 29.46 -10.99 -1.53
N VAL A 240 28.20 -10.97 -1.07
CA VAL A 240 27.62 -12.07 -0.26
C VAL A 240 27.01 -13.08 -1.24
N PRO A 241 27.59 -14.30 -1.36
CA PRO A 241 27.10 -15.28 -2.31
C PRO A 241 25.67 -15.68 -1.97
N ALA A 242 24.71 -15.22 -2.78
CA ALA A 242 23.35 -15.71 -2.75
C ALA A 242 23.39 -17.17 -3.24
N SER A 243 23.19 -18.12 -2.35
CA SER A 243 23.02 -19.52 -2.73
C SER A 243 21.81 -19.59 -3.69
N PRO A 244 21.95 -20.21 -4.86
CA PRO A 244 20.84 -20.37 -5.80
C PRO A 244 19.89 -21.48 -5.31
N ARG A 245 19.30 -21.29 -4.13
CA ARG A 245 18.22 -22.15 -3.64
C ARG A 245 16.92 -21.67 -4.25
N SER A 246 16.13 -22.59 -4.77
CA SER A 246 14.82 -22.28 -5.32
C SER A 246 14.00 -21.53 -4.27
N THR A 247 13.40 -20.41 -4.66
CA THR A 247 12.60 -19.53 -3.78
C THR A 247 11.54 -20.28 -2.96
N LEU A 248 10.97 -21.36 -3.51
CA LEU A 248 10.05 -22.26 -2.82
C LEU A 248 10.70 -23.00 -1.62
N ARG A 249 11.96 -23.38 -1.72
CA ARG A 249 12.66 -24.08 -0.65
C ARG A 249 13.03 -23.13 0.47
N GLU A 250 13.27 -21.86 0.19
CA GLU A 250 13.51 -20.82 1.20
C GLU A 250 12.23 -20.46 1.96
N VAL A 251 11.09 -20.39 1.28
CA VAL A 251 9.77 -20.15 1.90
C VAL A 251 9.36 -21.31 2.83
N LEU A 252 9.76 -22.54 2.53
CA LEU A 252 9.47 -23.73 3.33
C LEU A 252 10.52 -24.03 4.40
N THR A 253 11.43 -23.09 4.69
CA THR A 253 12.36 -23.27 5.82
C THR A 253 11.62 -23.24 7.15
N PRO A 254 12.02 -24.07 8.14
CA PRO A 254 11.37 -24.09 9.45
C PRO A 254 11.32 -22.72 10.13
N ALA A 255 12.32 -21.88 9.90
CA ALA A 255 12.33 -20.52 10.43
C ALA A 255 11.19 -19.65 9.84
N VAL A 256 10.99 -19.68 8.52
CA VAL A 256 9.91 -18.94 7.88
C VAL A 256 8.54 -19.46 8.31
N LEU A 257 8.38 -20.77 8.39
CA LEU A 257 7.15 -21.39 8.89
C LEU A 257 6.86 -21.00 10.34
N MET A 258 7.89 -20.98 11.20
CA MET A 258 7.75 -20.56 12.60
C MET A 258 7.37 -19.09 12.73
N TYR A 259 7.98 -18.18 11.96
CA TYR A 259 7.58 -16.77 11.93
C TYR A 259 6.18 -16.57 11.38
N THR A 260 5.78 -17.33 10.36
CA THR A 260 4.42 -17.30 9.82
C THR A 260 3.41 -17.75 10.87
N LEU A 261 3.68 -18.87 11.58
CA LEU A 261 2.85 -19.37 12.69
C LEU A 261 2.77 -18.38 13.87
N ALA A 262 3.87 -17.69 14.20
CA ALA A 262 3.88 -16.71 15.29
C ALA A 262 3.11 -15.42 14.94
N TYR A 263 2.90 -15.14 13.67
CA TYR A 263 2.15 -13.96 13.20
C TYR A 263 0.63 -14.23 13.12
N PHE A 264 0.20 -15.46 12.94
CA PHE A 264 -1.20 -15.89 12.94
C PHE A 264 -1.64 -16.43 14.30
#